data_473b920b5a4f89baac60dbac20b3fa8d
#
_entry.id   473b920b5a4f89baac60dbac20b3fa8d
#
_cell.length_a   1.000
_cell.length_b   1.000
_cell.length_c   1.000
_cell.angle_alpha   90.00
_cell.angle_beta   90.00
_cell.angle_gamma   90.00
#
_symmetry.space_group_name_H-M   'P 1'
#
loop_
_entity.id
_entity.type
_entity.pdbx_description
1 polymer ?
#
loop_
_entity_poly.entity_id
_entity_poly.type
_entity_poly.pdbx_seq_one_letter_code
_entity_poly.pdbx_strand_id
1 'polypeptide(L)'
;MCRPLVKAAQGYAKKMASQDFLDHTGKDGSTPGSRIQKAGYDWKNSRKNSMIAENIAAGQNSVLEVMRSWSKSKSHYKNMVNPAFTHVGFGMSINERAKYKKYWVQNLGFGATC
;
A
#
# COMPACT_ATOMS: atom_id res chain seq x y z
N MET A 1 4.78 -12.53 -4.59
CA MET A 1 4.00 -11.28 -4.36
C MET A 1 2.63 -11.38 -5.01
N CYS A 2 1.65 -10.86 -4.34
CA CYS A 2 0.26 -10.92 -4.82
C CYS A 2 0.05 -9.86 -5.90
N ARG A 3 -0.15 -10.28 -7.14
CA ARG A 3 -0.19 -9.39 -8.31
C ARG A 3 -1.19 -8.23 -8.18
N PRO A 4 -2.48 -8.43 -7.83
CA PRO A 4 -3.39 -7.30 -7.70
C PRO A 4 -3.01 -6.33 -6.57
N LEU A 5 -2.41 -6.82 -5.48
CA LEU A 5 -1.91 -5.93 -4.42
C LEU A 5 -0.73 -5.10 -4.90
N VAL A 6 0.16 -5.68 -5.70
CA VAL A 6 1.27 -4.95 -6.35
C VAL A 6 0.72 -3.88 -7.29
N LYS A 7 -0.25 -4.24 -8.12
CA LYS A 7 -0.87 -3.31 -9.08
C LYS A 7 -1.47 -2.10 -8.36
N ALA A 8 -2.24 -2.33 -7.30
CA ALA A 8 -2.82 -1.25 -6.52
C ALA A 8 -1.74 -0.40 -5.83
N ALA A 9 -0.72 -1.03 -5.25
CA ALA A 9 0.37 -0.33 -4.57
C ALA A 9 1.17 0.54 -5.54
N GLN A 10 1.56 0.00 -6.68
CA GLN A 10 2.34 0.74 -7.68
C GLN A 10 1.54 1.89 -8.27
N GLY A 11 0.26 1.66 -8.58
CA GLY A 11 -0.63 2.71 -9.08
C GLY A 11 -0.81 3.85 -8.10
N TYR A 12 -0.95 3.55 -6.83
CA TYR A 12 -1.13 4.58 -5.82
C TYR A 12 0.17 5.32 -5.48
N ALA A 13 1.29 4.62 -5.42
CA ALA A 13 2.60 5.27 -5.25
C ALA A 13 2.83 6.29 -6.37
N LYS A 14 2.50 5.94 -7.60
CA LYS A 14 2.60 6.83 -8.74
C LYS A 14 1.70 8.06 -8.60
N LYS A 15 0.47 7.89 -8.13
CA LYS A 15 -0.45 9.01 -7.89
C LYS A 15 0.07 9.96 -6.81
N MET A 16 0.52 9.40 -5.69
CA MET A 16 1.08 10.22 -4.61
C MET A 16 2.29 11.02 -5.08
N ALA A 17 3.18 10.39 -5.84
CA ALA A 17 4.36 11.07 -6.38
C ALA A 17 3.98 12.15 -7.38
N SER A 18 3.12 11.85 -8.35
CA SER A 18 2.75 12.80 -9.41
C SER A 18 1.91 13.98 -8.90
N GLN A 19 1.09 13.75 -7.88
CA GLN A 19 0.21 14.78 -7.30
C GLN A 19 0.78 15.39 -6.02
N ASP A 20 1.96 14.98 -5.62
CA ASP A 20 2.72 15.52 -4.49
C ASP A 20 1.92 15.54 -3.17
N PHE A 21 1.47 14.35 -2.74
CA PHE A 21 0.77 14.22 -1.47
C PHE A 21 1.05 12.85 -0.83
N LEU A 22 0.81 12.77 0.48
CA LEU A 22 0.95 11.53 1.26
C LEU A 22 -0.29 11.36 2.13
N ASP A 23 -1.20 10.48 1.71
CA ASP A 23 -2.44 10.18 2.43
C ASP A 23 -2.95 8.83 1.96
N HIS A 24 -3.62 8.11 2.85
CA HIS A 24 -4.31 6.86 2.49
C HIS A 24 -5.49 7.11 1.55
N THR A 25 -6.15 8.25 1.69
CA THR A 25 -7.26 8.63 0.82
C THR A 25 -6.72 9.41 -0.38
N GLY A 26 -7.02 8.93 -1.58
CA GLY A 26 -6.63 9.60 -2.82
C GLY A 26 -7.39 10.89 -3.04
N LYS A 27 -6.84 11.77 -3.87
CA LYS A 27 -7.50 13.04 -4.23
C LYS A 27 -8.81 12.82 -5.00
N ASP A 28 -8.96 11.64 -5.60
CA ASP A 28 -10.18 11.20 -6.28
C ASP A 28 -11.20 10.55 -5.33
N GLY A 29 -10.91 10.53 -4.02
CA GLY A 29 -11.76 9.90 -3.01
C GLY A 29 -11.52 8.40 -2.85
N SER A 30 -10.57 7.81 -3.59
CA SER A 30 -10.27 6.39 -3.45
C SER A 30 -9.72 6.05 -2.08
N THR A 31 -10.06 4.86 -1.59
CA THR A 31 -9.54 4.31 -0.33
C THR A 31 -8.63 3.12 -0.63
N PRO A 32 -7.80 2.69 0.33
CA PRO A 32 -7.01 1.47 0.13
C PRO A 32 -7.87 0.28 -0.30
N GLY A 33 -9.00 0.08 0.37
CA GLY A 33 -9.91 -1.01 0.02
C GLY A 33 -10.49 -0.91 -1.38
N SER A 34 -10.89 0.28 -1.81
CA SER A 34 -11.45 0.47 -3.15
C SER A 34 -10.41 0.27 -4.24
N ARG A 35 -9.18 0.73 -4.01
CA ARG A 35 -8.09 0.56 -4.98
C ARG A 35 -7.71 -0.92 -5.14
N ILE A 36 -7.61 -1.63 -4.02
CA ILE A 36 -7.27 -3.05 -4.00
C ILE A 36 -8.37 -3.88 -4.68
N GLN A 37 -9.63 -3.57 -4.38
CA GLN A 37 -10.78 -4.21 -5.03
C GLN A 37 -10.75 -4.01 -6.55
N LYS A 38 -10.54 -2.77 -6.97
CA LYS A 38 -10.50 -2.41 -8.40
C LYS A 38 -9.33 -3.08 -9.13
N ALA A 39 -8.22 -3.30 -8.45
CA ALA A 39 -7.05 -3.94 -9.04
C ALA A 39 -7.20 -5.45 -9.21
N GLY A 40 -8.27 -6.04 -8.67
CA GLY A 40 -8.56 -7.45 -8.87
C GLY A 40 -8.45 -8.34 -7.64
N TYR A 41 -8.13 -7.77 -6.49
CA TYR A 41 -8.16 -8.50 -5.23
C TYR A 41 -9.57 -8.37 -4.65
N ASP A 42 -10.44 -9.32 -4.97
CA ASP A 42 -11.89 -9.23 -4.69
C ASP A 42 -12.21 -9.56 -3.23
N TRP A 43 -11.69 -8.77 -2.31
CA TRP A 43 -11.85 -9.01 -0.88
C TRP A 43 -13.29 -8.77 -0.40
N LYS A 44 -14.05 -7.91 -1.07
CA LYS A 44 -15.43 -7.61 -0.67
C LYS A 44 -16.40 -8.76 -0.91
N ASN A 45 -16.17 -9.57 -1.95
CA ASN A 45 -17.07 -10.64 -2.38
C ASN A 45 -16.49 -12.04 -2.17
N SER A 46 -15.38 -12.15 -1.45
CA SER A 46 -14.69 -13.41 -1.22
C SER A 46 -15.08 -14.00 0.13
N ARG A 47 -14.12 -14.18 1.03
CA ARG A 47 -14.41 -14.75 2.34
C ARG A 47 -15.06 -13.72 3.27
N LYS A 48 -15.92 -14.23 4.19
CA LYS A 48 -16.61 -13.41 5.18
C LYS A 48 -15.64 -12.55 6.02
N ASN A 49 -14.46 -13.07 6.33
CA ASN A 49 -13.47 -12.41 7.18
C ASN A 49 -12.32 -11.80 6.38
N SER A 50 -12.51 -11.61 5.08
CA SER A 50 -11.48 -10.98 4.25
C SER A 50 -11.17 -9.57 4.75
N MET A 51 -9.92 -9.18 4.65
CA MET A 51 -9.46 -7.89 5.14
C MET A 51 -8.26 -7.39 4.35
N ILE A 52 -8.06 -6.08 4.37
CA ILE A 52 -6.90 -5.45 3.75
C ILE A 52 -6.32 -4.40 4.71
N ALA A 53 -5.06 -4.07 4.48
CA ALA A 53 -4.41 -2.94 5.14
C ALA A 53 -3.41 -2.31 4.20
N GLU A 54 -3.01 -1.09 4.52
CA GLU A 54 -2.05 -0.35 3.73
C GLU A 54 -1.07 0.39 4.64
N ASN A 55 0.22 0.30 4.32
CA ASN A 55 1.24 1.18 4.87
C ASN A 55 1.74 2.08 3.74
N ILE A 56 1.90 3.37 4.03
CA ILE A 56 2.47 4.34 3.09
C ILE A 56 3.63 5.06 3.74
N ALA A 57 4.54 5.56 2.91
CA ALA A 57 5.68 6.36 3.36
C ALA A 57 6.20 7.21 2.22
N ALA A 58 6.96 8.26 2.57
CA ALA A 58 7.60 9.12 1.58
C ALA A 58 8.93 9.63 2.11
N GLY A 59 9.91 9.73 1.22
CA GLY A 59 11.23 10.27 1.52
C GLY A 59 12.33 9.23 1.70
N GLN A 60 11.99 7.98 1.98
CA GLN A 60 13.00 6.94 2.18
C GLN A 60 13.68 6.59 0.84
N ASN A 61 15.00 6.37 0.88
CA ASN A 61 15.79 6.17 -0.33
C ASN A 61 16.01 4.70 -0.70
N SER A 62 15.59 3.77 0.15
CA SER A 62 15.80 2.34 -0.10
C SER A 62 14.70 1.51 0.56
N VAL A 63 14.59 0.26 0.13
CA VAL A 63 13.68 -0.71 0.74
C VAL A 63 14.01 -0.86 2.24
N LEU A 64 15.29 -0.93 2.58
CA LEU A 64 15.72 -1.06 3.97
C LEU A 64 15.24 0.12 4.81
N GLU A 65 15.38 1.35 4.30
CA GLU A 65 14.94 2.54 5.03
C GLU A 65 13.44 2.56 5.25
N VAL A 66 12.64 2.26 4.23
CA VAL A 66 11.18 2.27 4.37
C VAL A 66 10.71 1.17 5.31
N MET A 67 11.31 -0.01 5.26
CA MET A 67 10.96 -1.10 6.17
C MET A 67 11.31 -0.74 7.61
N ARG A 68 12.45 -0.08 7.84
CA ARG A 68 12.81 0.43 9.15
C ARG A 68 11.84 1.48 9.66
N SER A 69 11.43 2.41 8.79
CA SER A 69 10.46 3.45 9.14
C SER A 69 9.14 2.85 9.59
N TRP A 70 8.61 1.89 8.83
CA TRP A 70 7.38 1.20 9.20
C TRP A 70 7.54 0.38 10.48
N SER A 71 8.70 -0.26 10.68
CA SER A 71 8.95 -1.07 11.87
C SER A 71 9.01 -0.26 13.16
N LYS A 72 9.40 1.01 13.07
CA LYS A 72 9.48 1.92 14.22
C LYS A 72 8.14 2.59 14.55
N SER A 73 7.18 2.54 13.65
CA SER A 73 5.86 3.11 13.85
C SER A 73 4.90 2.02 14.31
N LYS A 74 4.31 2.21 15.47
CA LYS A 74 3.43 1.20 16.09
C LYS A 74 2.30 0.75 15.17
N SER A 75 1.62 1.70 14.51
CA SER A 75 0.50 1.38 13.63
C SER A 75 0.94 0.64 12.37
N HIS A 76 2.05 1.05 11.75
CA HIS A 76 2.57 0.39 10.57
C HIS A 76 3.12 -1.01 10.88
N TYR A 77 3.86 -1.12 11.98
CA TYR A 77 4.41 -2.39 12.42
C TYR A 77 3.31 -3.41 12.72
N LYS A 78 2.24 -2.96 13.37
CA LYS A 78 1.09 -3.81 13.69
C LYS A 78 0.48 -4.44 12.44
N ASN A 79 0.40 -3.69 11.33
CA ASN A 79 -0.07 -4.23 10.07
C ASN A 79 0.85 -5.33 9.55
N MET A 80 2.16 -5.10 9.56
CA MET A 80 3.13 -6.03 8.99
C MET A 80 3.22 -7.36 9.75
N VAL A 81 3.04 -7.34 11.06
CA VAL A 81 3.15 -8.55 11.90
C VAL A 81 1.82 -9.21 12.19
N ASN A 82 0.71 -8.68 11.69
CA ASN A 82 -0.60 -9.27 11.90
C ASN A 82 -0.67 -10.64 11.19
N PRO A 83 -0.84 -11.74 11.95
CA PRO A 83 -0.82 -13.08 11.37
C PRO A 83 -2.03 -13.39 10.47
N ALA A 84 -3.06 -12.55 10.49
CA ALA A 84 -4.22 -12.72 9.61
C ALA A 84 -3.89 -12.42 8.16
N PHE A 85 -2.90 -11.56 7.87
CA PHE A 85 -2.53 -11.27 6.49
C PHE A 85 -1.66 -12.36 5.90
N THR A 86 -2.03 -12.81 4.71
CA THR A 86 -1.32 -13.89 3.99
C THR A 86 -0.76 -13.43 2.65
N HIS A 87 -1.15 -12.25 2.18
CA HIS A 87 -0.74 -11.70 0.89
C HIS A 87 -0.16 -10.31 1.05
N VAL A 88 0.84 -9.98 0.23
CA VAL A 88 1.48 -8.66 0.25
C VAL A 88 1.79 -8.21 -1.18
N GLY A 89 1.77 -6.89 -1.38
CA GLY A 89 2.25 -6.26 -2.60
C GLY A 89 2.86 -4.91 -2.28
N PHE A 90 3.94 -4.56 -2.96
CA PHE A 90 4.67 -3.30 -2.78
C PHE A 90 4.65 -2.47 -4.03
N GLY A 91 4.74 -1.17 -3.86
CA GLY A 91 4.95 -0.23 -4.96
C GLY A 91 5.81 0.94 -4.52
N MET A 92 6.53 1.53 -5.47
CA MET A 92 7.33 2.73 -5.25
C MET A 92 7.35 3.57 -6.51
N SER A 93 7.30 4.90 -6.34
CA SER A 93 7.41 5.81 -7.46
C SER A 93 8.26 7.02 -7.09
N ILE A 94 8.93 7.57 -8.09
CA ILE A 94 9.82 8.70 -7.93
C ILE A 94 9.30 9.89 -8.74
N ASN A 95 9.26 11.07 -8.11
CA ASN A 95 9.06 12.33 -8.79
C ASN A 95 10.03 13.34 -8.20
N GLU A 96 11.07 13.70 -8.95
CA GLU A 96 12.13 14.61 -8.50
C GLU A 96 11.59 15.99 -8.13
N ARG A 97 10.41 16.37 -8.64
CA ARG A 97 9.75 17.66 -8.35
C ARG A 97 8.84 17.60 -7.14
N ALA A 98 8.51 16.42 -6.63
CA ALA A 98 7.68 16.26 -5.45
C ALA A 98 8.51 16.51 -4.19
N LYS A 99 7.83 16.96 -3.12
CA LYS A 99 8.48 17.31 -1.85
C LYS A 99 9.37 16.22 -1.29
N TYR A 100 8.91 14.96 -1.31
CA TYR A 100 9.63 13.84 -0.73
C TYR A 100 10.34 12.99 -1.77
N LYS A 101 10.11 13.20 -3.06
CA LYS A 101 10.68 12.51 -4.20
C LYS A 101 10.31 11.04 -4.34
N LYS A 102 10.49 10.22 -3.32
CA LYS A 102 10.20 8.78 -3.35
C LYS A 102 9.00 8.45 -2.48
N TYR A 103 8.04 7.75 -3.07
CA TYR A 103 6.78 7.41 -2.42
C TYR A 103 6.58 5.90 -2.43
N TRP A 104 6.18 5.34 -1.30
CA TRP A 104 6.15 3.90 -1.04
C TRP A 104 4.78 3.46 -0.57
N VAL A 105 4.33 2.31 -1.06
CA VAL A 105 3.07 1.69 -0.64
C VAL A 105 3.30 0.20 -0.39
N GLN A 106 2.78 -0.30 0.73
CA GLN A 106 2.68 -1.72 1.02
C GLN A 106 1.22 -2.05 1.24
N ASN A 107 0.67 -2.95 0.43
CA ASN A 107 -0.68 -3.46 0.61
C ASN A 107 -0.64 -4.88 1.17
N LEU A 108 -1.50 -5.15 2.13
CA LEU A 108 -1.61 -6.43 2.80
C LEU A 108 -3.04 -6.95 2.65
N GLY A 109 -3.20 -8.25 2.54
CA GLY A 109 -4.52 -8.81 2.35
C GLY A 109 -4.68 -10.24 2.85
N PHE A 110 -5.95 -10.60 3.06
CA PHE A 110 -6.39 -11.95 3.38
C PHE A 110 -7.78 -12.21 2.80
N GLY A 111 -7.97 -13.42 2.31
CA GLY A 111 -9.31 -13.91 1.99
C GLY A 111 -9.74 -13.79 0.54
N ALA A 112 -8.89 -13.23 -0.32
CA ALA A 112 -9.14 -13.19 -1.76
C ALA A 112 -8.02 -13.89 -2.52
N THR A 113 -8.18 -13.99 -3.83
CA THR A 113 -7.23 -14.68 -4.69
C THR A 113 -6.27 -13.69 -5.35
N CYS A 114 -5.02 -14.00 -5.34
CA CYS A 114 -4.04 -13.27 -6.12
C CYS A 114 -4.09 -13.66 -7.59
#